data_265075792e776fdb736685925986bba1
#
_entry.id   265075792e776fdb736685925986bba1
#
_cell.length_a   1.000
_cell.length_b   1.000
_cell.length_c   1.000
_cell.angle_alpha   90.00
_cell.angle_beta   90.00
_cell.angle_gamma   90.00
#
_symmetry.space_group_name_H-M   'P 1'
#
loop_
_entity.id
_entity.type
_entity.pdbx_description
1 polymer ?
#
loop_
_entity_poly.entity_id
_entity_poly.type
_entity_poly.pdbx_seq_one_letter_code
_entity_poly.pdbx_strand_id
1 'polypeptide(L)'
;MELQSNTSERGLSMAIEFEIYYILFILVIPFLIFSLIWTIFGLLYPLVFVWGIITSGKNIDNMIEDVNRRESETRKLRGKDPLSTIDGGYRNNVSDSGLVYASGVFGPSHWHLLIGWLNNLFGGSVTIFQKVISTGRAEVIQRLRENAIADGWDDVINVRIDTADMTPQSSQKGVKGVEVFAYGTGIKYS
;
A
#
# COMPACT_ATOMS: atom_id res chain seq x y z
N MET A 1 72.05 -4.16 -42.30
CA MET A 1 71.41 -5.13 -41.32
C MET A 1 70.72 -4.41 -40.19
N GLU A 2 71.18 -3.25 -39.73
CA GLU A 2 70.57 -2.45 -38.66
C GLU A 2 69.23 -1.79 -39.00
N LEU A 3 68.97 -1.38 -40.23
CA LEU A 3 67.73 -0.74 -40.66
C LEU A 3 66.56 -1.67 -40.69
N GLN A 4 66.70 -2.98 -40.90
CA GLN A 4 65.66 -3.96 -40.89
C GLN A 4 65.23 -4.36 -39.47
N SER A 5 66.15 -4.33 -38.49
CA SER A 5 65.82 -4.64 -37.11
C SER A 5 64.98 -3.51 -36.49
N ASN A 6 65.27 -2.26 -36.79
CA ASN A 6 64.53 -1.09 -36.24
C ASN A 6 63.13 -0.96 -36.83
N THR A 7 62.88 -1.37 -38.07
CA THR A 7 61.48 -1.41 -38.62
C THR A 7 60.65 -2.56 -38.03
N SER A 8 61.27 -3.70 -37.72
CA SER A 8 60.58 -4.83 -37.06
C SER A 8 60.19 -4.51 -35.63
N GLU A 9 61.07 -3.86 -34.86
CA GLU A 9 60.80 -3.46 -33.50
C GLU A 9 59.69 -2.42 -33.38
N ARG A 10 59.65 -1.42 -34.30
CA ARG A 10 58.56 -0.43 -34.37
C ARG A 10 57.23 -1.04 -34.76
N GLY A 11 57.23 -2.01 -35.66
CA GLY A 11 56.00 -2.75 -36.02
C GLY A 11 55.44 -3.56 -34.86
N LEU A 12 56.31 -4.19 -34.07
CA LEU A 12 55.94 -4.96 -32.91
C LEU A 12 55.39 -4.05 -31.78
N SER A 13 56.03 -2.90 -31.56
CA SER A 13 55.58 -1.94 -30.55
C SER A 13 54.20 -1.34 -30.90
N MET A 14 53.96 -0.98 -32.14
CA MET A 14 52.65 -0.51 -32.61
C MET A 14 51.58 -1.60 -32.47
N ALA A 15 51.87 -2.86 -32.79
CA ALA A 15 50.94 -3.96 -32.65
C ALA A 15 50.54 -4.19 -31.16
N ILE A 16 51.52 -4.13 -30.26
CA ILE A 16 51.28 -4.26 -28.81
C ILE A 16 50.46 -3.07 -28.30
N GLU A 17 50.71 -1.85 -28.75
CA GLU A 17 49.89 -0.69 -28.39
C GLU A 17 48.44 -0.84 -28.86
N PHE A 18 48.20 -1.28 -30.09
CA PHE A 18 46.85 -1.54 -30.61
C PHE A 18 46.10 -2.61 -29.80
N GLU A 19 46.75 -3.69 -29.43
CA GLU A 19 46.16 -4.74 -28.59
C GLU A 19 45.82 -4.20 -27.20
N ILE A 20 46.67 -3.41 -26.57
CA ILE A 20 46.42 -2.80 -25.27
C ILE A 20 45.24 -1.84 -25.35
N TYR A 21 45.15 -0.98 -26.37
CA TYR A 21 44.00 -0.09 -26.56
C TYR A 21 42.71 -0.86 -26.80
N TYR A 22 42.75 -1.95 -27.55
CA TYR A 22 41.60 -2.80 -27.82
C TYR A 22 41.05 -3.49 -26.54
N ILE A 23 41.99 -4.04 -25.75
CA ILE A 23 41.64 -4.65 -24.45
C ILE A 23 41.07 -3.58 -23.51
N LEU A 24 41.68 -2.41 -23.43
CA LEU A 24 41.23 -1.29 -22.62
C LEU A 24 39.83 -0.83 -23.04
N PHE A 25 39.58 -0.75 -24.35
CA PHE A 25 38.28 -0.38 -24.90
C PHE A 25 37.17 -1.40 -24.53
N ILE A 26 37.45 -2.70 -24.69
CA ILE A 26 36.49 -3.76 -24.35
C ILE A 26 36.19 -3.81 -22.85
N LEU A 27 37.13 -3.48 -21.98
CA LEU A 27 37.00 -3.57 -20.54
C LEU A 27 36.45 -2.28 -19.92
N VAL A 28 36.87 -1.13 -20.39
CA VAL A 28 36.53 0.18 -19.82
C VAL A 28 35.16 0.68 -20.26
N ILE A 29 34.75 0.46 -21.50
CA ILE A 29 33.46 0.95 -21.99
C ILE A 29 32.27 0.30 -21.29
N PRO A 30 32.19 -1.04 -21.14
CA PRO A 30 31.10 -1.66 -20.36
C PRO A 30 31.05 -1.18 -18.91
N PHE A 31 32.22 -0.97 -18.31
CA PHE A 31 32.33 -0.44 -16.95
C PHE A 31 31.80 1.00 -16.85
N LEU A 32 32.12 1.86 -17.80
CA LEU A 32 31.60 3.23 -17.86
C LEU A 32 30.10 3.27 -18.10
N ILE A 33 29.59 2.43 -19.00
CA ILE A 33 28.15 2.31 -19.24
C ILE A 33 27.44 1.83 -17.96
N PHE A 34 27.97 0.81 -17.31
CA PHE A 34 27.43 0.30 -16.06
C PHE A 34 27.42 1.37 -14.96
N SER A 35 28.53 2.10 -14.78
CA SER A 35 28.62 3.17 -13.78
C SER A 35 27.68 4.33 -14.10
N LEU A 36 27.48 4.67 -15.36
CA LEU A 36 26.54 5.69 -15.79
C LEU A 36 25.10 5.29 -15.47
N ILE A 37 24.73 4.06 -15.81
CA ILE A 37 23.40 3.51 -15.49
C ILE A 37 23.16 3.55 -13.98
N TRP A 38 24.14 3.09 -13.20
CA TRP A 38 24.05 3.08 -11.73
C TRP A 38 23.93 4.48 -11.14
N THR A 39 24.64 5.45 -11.71
CA THR A 39 24.56 6.86 -11.29
C THR A 39 23.18 7.45 -11.59
N ILE A 40 22.60 7.16 -12.75
CA ILE A 40 21.25 7.61 -13.12
C ILE A 40 20.21 7.00 -12.17
N PHE A 41 20.28 5.70 -11.88
CA PHE A 41 19.40 5.06 -10.90
C PHE A 41 19.58 5.65 -9.50
N GLY A 42 20.81 5.92 -9.07
CA GLY A 42 21.09 6.55 -7.78
C GLY A 42 20.51 7.96 -7.64
N LEU A 43 20.47 8.73 -8.74
CA LEU A 43 19.89 10.08 -8.77
C LEU A 43 18.37 10.07 -8.85
N LEU A 44 17.79 9.12 -9.58
CA LEU A 44 16.32 9.01 -9.72
C LEU A 44 15.65 8.40 -8.48
N TYR A 45 16.35 7.53 -7.77
CA TYR A 45 15.79 6.81 -6.61
C TYR A 45 15.21 7.74 -5.54
N PRO A 46 15.91 8.78 -5.04
CA PRO A 46 15.35 9.69 -4.04
C PRO A 46 14.13 10.46 -4.56
N LEU A 47 14.05 10.80 -5.84
CA LEU A 47 12.90 11.46 -6.45
C LEU A 47 11.66 10.54 -6.47
N VAL A 48 11.84 9.30 -6.91
CA VAL A 48 10.79 8.27 -6.90
C VAL A 48 10.35 7.96 -5.47
N PHE A 49 11.28 7.95 -4.53
CA PHE A 49 11.02 7.75 -3.12
C PHE A 49 10.12 8.85 -2.53
N VAL A 50 10.49 10.12 -2.71
CA VAL A 50 9.69 11.27 -2.24
C VAL A 50 8.31 11.29 -2.89
N TRP A 51 8.24 11.04 -4.20
CA TRP A 51 6.98 10.96 -4.93
C TRP A 51 6.08 9.82 -4.42
N GLY A 52 6.65 8.65 -4.16
CA GLY A 52 5.94 7.50 -3.61
C GLY A 52 5.36 7.76 -2.21
N ILE A 53 6.10 8.45 -1.33
CA ILE A 53 5.62 8.85 -0.01
C ILE A 53 4.42 9.79 -0.12
N ILE A 54 4.52 10.84 -0.94
CA ILE A 54 3.46 11.84 -1.13
C ILE A 54 2.20 11.17 -1.70
N THR A 55 2.36 10.34 -2.73
CA THR A 55 1.24 9.65 -3.38
C THR A 55 0.56 8.67 -2.43
N SER A 56 1.33 7.93 -1.64
CA SER A 56 0.79 6.96 -0.68
C SER A 56 -0.02 7.63 0.44
N GLY A 57 0.44 8.79 0.93
CA GLY A 57 -0.30 9.57 1.92
C GLY A 57 -1.63 10.09 1.36
N LYS A 58 -1.61 10.66 0.16
CA LYS A 58 -2.81 11.16 -0.53
C LYS A 58 -3.86 10.07 -0.78
N ASN A 59 -3.44 8.86 -1.10
CA ASN A 59 -4.38 7.76 -1.33
C ASN A 59 -5.21 7.42 -0.08
N ILE A 60 -4.61 7.46 1.11
CA ILE A 60 -5.35 7.25 2.37
C ILE A 60 -6.31 8.42 2.63
N ASP A 61 -5.87 9.65 2.41
CA ASP A 61 -6.70 10.84 2.60
C ASP A 61 -7.90 10.83 1.65
N ASN A 62 -7.69 10.50 0.38
CA ASN A 62 -8.76 10.36 -0.60
C ASN A 62 -9.75 9.24 -0.22
N MET A 63 -9.27 8.13 0.34
CA MET A 63 -10.13 7.05 0.80
C MET A 63 -10.99 7.49 1.98
N ILE A 64 -10.44 8.22 2.94
CA ILE A 64 -11.20 8.79 4.07
C ILE A 64 -12.27 9.75 3.57
N GLU A 65 -11.91 10.64 2.63
CA GLU A 65 -12.85 11.61 2.06
C GLU A 65 -13.99 10.92 1.31
N ASP A 66 -13.70 9.88 0.53
CA ASP A 66 -14.71 9.10 -0.17
C ASP A 66 -15.66 8.39 0.82
N VAL A 67 -15.11 7.77 1.87
CA VAL A 67 -15.92 7.15 2.94
C VAL A 67 -16.84 8.17 3.59
N ASN A 68 -16.33 9.33 3.97
CA ASN A 68 -17.13 10.39 4.60
C ASN A 68 -18.23 10.92 3.68
N ARG A 69 -17.94 11.04 2.39
CA ARG A 69 -18.93 11.43 1.38
C ARG A 69 -20.04 10.39 1.30
N ARG A 70 -19.73 9.13 1.10
CA ARG A 70 -20.69 8.01 1.01
C ARG A 70 -21.50 7.87 2.31
N GLU A 71 -20.87 8.06 3.47
CA GLU A 71 -21.58 8.07 4.75
C GLU A 71 -22.59 9.21 4.82
N SER A 72 -22.22 10.42 4.41
CA SER A 72 -23.12 11.57 4.40
C SER A 72 -24.30 11.38 3.45
N GLU A 73 -24.09 10.79 2.29
CA GLU A 73 -25.12 10.45 1.32
C GLU A 73 -26.09 9.40 1.90
N THR A 74 -25.57 8.34 2.48
CA THR A 74 -26.35 7.28 3.12
C THR A 74 -27.23 7.82 4.25
N ARG A 75 -26.68 8.66 5.10
CA ARG A 75 -27.41 9.31 6.20
C ARG A 75 -28.51 10.25 5.70
N LYS A 76 -28.24 11.00 4.62
CA LYS A 76 -29.24 11.89 4.01
C LYS A 76 -30.42 11.12 3.43
N LEU A 77 -30.17 9.98 2.77
CA LEU A 77 -31.21 9.15 2.20
C LEU A 77 -32.20 8.63 3.23
N ARG A 78 -31.73 8.31 4.44
CA ARG A 78 -32.55 7.73 5.49
C ARG A 78 -32.93 8.70 6.62
N GLY A 79 -32.35 9.88 6.66
CA GLY A 79 -32.56 10.85 7.75
C GLY A 79 -31.92 10.47 9.09
N LYS A 80 -31.39 9.24 9.24
CA LYS A 80 -30.69 8.74 10.42
C LYS A 80 -29.60 7.74 10.04
N ASP A 81 -28.69 7.44 10.96
CA ASP A 81 -27.75 6.33 10.82
C ASP A 81 -28.50 5.01 11.08
N PRO A 82 -28.51 4.07 10.15
CA PRO A 82 -29.18 2.78 10.35
C PRO A 82 -28.43 1.86 11.33
N LEU A 83 -27.13 2.12 11.61
CA LEU A 83 -26.31 1.26 12.44
C LEU A 83 -26.42 1.61 13.93
N SER A 84 -26.57 0.60 14.76
CA SER A 84 -26.59 0.72 16.22
C SER A 84 -25.76 -0.40 16.87
N THR A 85 -24.98 -0.07 17.88
CA THR A 85 -24.24 -1.04 18.70
C THR A 85 -25.10 -1.65 19.80
N ILE A 86 -26.30 -1.09 20.02
CA ILE A 86 -27.21 -1.52 21.08
C ILE A 86 -28.07 -2.66 20.55
N ASP A 87 -28.46 -3.57 21.46
CA ASP A 87 -29.47 -4.58 21.14
C ASP A 87 -30.85 -3.94 20.89
N GLY A 88 -31.71 -4.66 20.22
CA GLY A 88 -33.03 -4.17 19.86
C GLY A 88 -34.10 -4.33 20.92
N GLY A 89 -33.76 -4.53 22.17
CA GLY A 89 -34.72 -4.88 23.25
C GLY A 89 -35.86 -3.88 23.47
N TYR A 90 -35.76 -2.65 22.98
CA TYR A 90 -36.79 -1.61 23.01
C TYR A 90 -37.50 -1.41 21.67
N ARG A 91 -37.18 -2.20 20.66
CA ARG A 91 -37.74 -2.05 19.31
C ARG A 91 -38.94 -2.99 19.17
N ASN A 92 -40.11 -2.37 19.01
CA ASN A 92 -41.35 -3.08 18.78
C ASN A 92 -41.66 -3.15 17.27
N ASN A 93 -42.50 -4.09 16.88
CA ASN A 93 -42.99 -4.27 15.51
C ASN A 93 -41.91 -4.70 14.50
N VAL A 94 -40.96 -5.53 14.91
CA VAL A 94 -40.03 -6.17 13.97
C VAL A 94 -40.75 -7.27 13.22
N SER A 95 -40.82 -7.19 11.90
CA SER A 95 -41.44 -8.17 11.02
C SER A 95 -40.45 -9.22 10.50
N ASP A 96 -39.19 -8.82 10.29
CA ASP A 96 -38.14 -9.70 9.76
C ASP A 96 -36.79 -9.33 10.34
N SER A 97 -35.88 -10.30 10.36
CA SER A 97 -34.50 -10.08 10.80
C SER A 97 -33.53 -11.00 10.08
N GLY A 98 -32.33 -10.52 9.83
CA GLY A 98 -31.27 -11.27 9.12
C GLY A 98 -29.88 -10.81 9.47
N LEU A 99 -28.89 -11.60 9.07
CA LEU A 99 -27.50 -11.24 9.23
C LEU A 99 -27.08 -10.27 8.12
N VAL A 100 -26.48 -9.16 8.51
CA VAL A 100 -25.80 -8.23 7.59
C VAL A 100 -24.32 -8.21 7.94
N TYR A 101 -23.46 -8.28 6.94
CA TYR A 101 -22.02 -8.25 7.15
C TYR A 101 -21.29 -7.56 6.01
N ALA A 102 -20.09 -7.11 6.30
CA ALA A 102 -19.14 -6.59 5.32
C ALA A 102 -17.72 -6.92 5.77
N SER A 103 -16.81 -7.12 4.83
CA SER A 103 -15.39 -7.32 5.13
C SER A 103 -14.49 -6.58 4.16
N GLY A 104 -13.25 -6.40 4.55
CA GLY A 104 -12.21 -5.85 3.71
C GLY A 104 -10.82 -6.12 4.27
N VAL A 105 -9.85 -6.29 3.39
CA VAL A 105 -8.45 -6.46 3.76
C VAL A 105 -7.70 -5.18 3.46
N PHE A 106 -7.00 -4.67 4.45
CA PHE A 106 -6.25 -3.42 4.38
C PHE A 106 -4.81 -3.67 4.79
N GLY A 107 -3.88 -3.05 4.05
CA GLY A 107 -2.47 -3.19 4.35
C GLY A 107 -1.69 -1.94 4.03
N PRO A 108 -0.55 -1.74 4.69
CA PRO A 108 0.34 -0.64 4.37
C PRO A 108 0.96 -0.86 2.98
N SER A 109 1.11 0.21 2.22
CA SER A 109 1.88 0.17 0.98
C SER A 109 3.38 -0.02 1.28
N HIS A 110 4.16 -0.42 0.28
CA HIS A 110 5.62 -0.55 0.42
C HIS A 110 6.27 0.75 0.94
N TRP A 111 5.73 1.91 0.54
CA TRP A 111 6.20 3.22 0.99
C TRP A 111 5.90 3.46 2.48
N HIS A 112 4.75 3.02 2.97
CA HIS A 112 4.41 3.08 4.40
C HIS A 112 5.32 2.18 5.24
N LEU A 113 5.70 1.00 4.73
CA LEU A 113 6.64 0.11 5.40
C LEU A 113 8.04 0.73 5.49
N LEU A 114 8.47 1.41 4.43
CA LEU A 114 9.76 2.10 4.40
C LEU A 114 9.80 3.29 5.36
N ILE A 115 8.72 4.10 5.42
CA ILE A 115 8.59 5.19 6.40
C ILE A 115 8.57 4.62 7.83
N GLY A 116 7.85 3.51 8.05
CA GLY A 116 7.82 2.83 9.35
C GLY A 116 9.21 2.35 9.78
N TRP A 117 10.00 1.84 8.85
CA TRP A 117 11.38 1.44 9.09
C TRP A 117 12.27 2.65 9.47
N LEU A 118 12.18 3.75 8.73
CA LEU A 118 12.88 4.99 9.06
C LEU A 118 12.48 5.54 10.43
N ASN A 119 11.17 5.55 10.73
CA ASN A 119 10.68 6.00 12.03
C ASN A 119 11.20 5.14 13.19
N ASN A 120 11.38 3.83 12.97
CA ASN A 120 11.99 2.95 13.98
C ASN A 120 13.46 3.29 14.25
N LEU A 121 14.19 3.77 13.24
CA LEU A 121 15.58 4.25 13.41
C LEU A 121 15.68 5.53 14.24
N PHE A 122 14.69 6.42 14.14
CA PHE A 122 14.66 7.73 14.78
C PHE A 122 13.68 7.82 15.97
N GLY A 123 13.04 6.71 16.37
CA GLY A 123 12.15 6.64 17.52
C GLY A 123 10.76 7.29 17.28
N GLY A 124 10.27 7.29 16.04
CA GLY A 124 8.97 7.83 15.67
C GLY A 124 7.78 6.91 15.97
N SER A 125 6.58 7.49 16.12
CA SER A 125 5.34 6.73 16.35
C SER A 125 4.81 6.05 15.09
N VAL A 126 4.14 4.89 15.27
CA VAL A 126 3.57 4.07 14.17
C VAL A 126 2.20 4.62 13.71
N THR A 127 2.05 5.95 13.65
CA THR A 127 0.79 6.63 13.33
C THR A 127 0.21 6.26 11.96
N ILE A 128 1.07 5.92 10.99
CA ILE A 128 0.66 5.52 9.64
C ILE A 128 -0.14 4.22 9.67
N PHE A 129 0.30 3.22 10.45
CA PHE A 129 -0.41 1.96 10.58
C PHE A 129 -1.77 2.13 11.25
N GLN A 130 -1.83 2.97 12.30
CA GLN A 130 -3.09 3.30 12.95
C GLN A 130 -4.07 3.99 11.99
N LYS A 131 -3.55 4.89 11.14
CA LYS A 131 -4.35 5.57 10.11
C LYS A 131 -4.91 4.58 9.08
N VAL A 132 -4.11 3.63 8.58
CA VAL A 132 -4.56 2.58 7.66
C VAL A 132 -5.67 1.72 8.28
N ILE A 133 -5.49 1.27 9.52
CA ILE A 133 -6.47 0.42 10.21
C ILE A 133 -7.77 1.19 10.49
N SER A 134 -7.67 2.44 10.97
CA SER A 134 -8.85 3.27 11.25
C SER A 134 -9.64 3.58 9.98
N THR A 135 -8.96 3.86 8.88
CA THR A 135 -9.59 4.06 7.56
C THR A 135 -10.26 2.78 7.08
N GLY A 136 -9.59 1.63 7.24
CA GLY A 136 -10.16 0.33 6.90
C GLY A 136 -11.44 0.01 7.70
N ARG A 137 -11.44 0.34 8.99
CA ARG A 137 -12.64 0.19 9.83
C ARG A 137 -13.79 1.09 9.36
N ALA A 138 -13.51 2.35 9.07
CA ALA A 138 -14.51 3.28 8.55
C ALA A 138 -15.10 2.80 7.22
N GLU A 139 -14.27 2.30 6.31
CA GLU A 139 -14.70 1.74 5.03
C GLU A 139 -15.60 0.52 5.20
N VAL A 140 -15.25 -0.42 6.08
CA VAL A 140 -16.06 -1.63 6.30
C VAL A 140 -17.39 -1.31 6.96
N ILE A 141 -17.42 -0.35 7.88
CA ILE A 141 -18.68 0.16 8.46
C ILE A 141 -19.56 0.79 7.38
N GLN A 142 -18.96 1.56 6.48
CA GLN A 142 -19.72 2.17 5.38
C GLN A 142 -20.30 1.11 4.44
N ARG A 143 -19.51 0.09 4.08
CA ARG A 143 -20.02 -1.07 3.32
C ARG A 143 -21.15 -1.80 4.03
N LEU A 144 -21.07 -1.94 5.36
CA LEU A 144 -22.16 -2.54 6.13
C LEU A 144 -23.45 -1.74 6.01
N ARG A 145 -23.38 -0.40 6.04
CA ARG A 145 -24.54 0.48 5.80
C ARG A 145 -25.11 0.29 4.39
N GLU A 146 -24.25 0.27 3.39
CA GLU A 146 -24.64 0.08 1.99
C GLU A 146 -25.28 -1.28 1.76
N ASN A 147 -24.71 -2.35 2.31
CA ASN A 147 -25.28 -3.70 2.25
C ASN A 147 -26.66 -3.76 2.92
N ALA A 148 -26.79 -3.16 4.11
CA ALA A 148 -28.07 -3.11 4.81
C ALA A 148 -29.16 -2.42 3.98
N ILE A 149 -28.81 -1.34 3.28
CA ILE A 149 -29.74 -0.64 2.41
C ILE A 149 -30.09 -1.47 1.18
N ALA A 150 -29.08 -2.10 0.56
CA ALA A 150 -29.26 -2.94 -0.62
C ALA A 150 -30.16 -4.14 -0.34
N ASP A 151 -30.01 -4.75 0.85
CA ASP A 151 -30.81 -5.87 1.32
C ASP A 151 -32.21 -5.46 1.82
N GLY A 152 -32.51 -4.14 1.87
CA GLY A 152 -33.82 -3.60 2.25
C GLY A 152 -34.11 -3.62 3.76
N TRP A 153 -33.06 -3.65 4.59
CA TRP A 153 -33.17 -3.55 6.05
C TRP A 153 -33.40 -2.10 6.48
N ASP A 154 -34.28 -1.90 7.46
CA ASP A 154 -34.60 -0.58 8.00
C ASP A 154 -33.53 -0.09 8.98
N ASP A 155 -33.05 -0.97 9.84
CA ASP A 155 -31.99 -0.72 10.82
C ASP A 155 -31.09 -1.95 10.96
N VAL A 156 -29.88 -1.75 11.45
CA VAL A 156 -28.95 -2.81 11.83
C VAL A 156 -28.58 -2.62 13.30
N ILE A 157 -28.87 -3.60 14.10
CA ILE A 157 -28.61 -3.59 15.54
C ILE A 157 -27.47 -4.53 15.90
N ASN A 158 -26.92 -4.35 17.10
CA ASN A 158 -25.86 -5.21 17.63
C ASN A 158 -24.62 -5.26 16.73
N VAL A 159 -24.28 -4.11 16.14
CA VAL A 159 -23.11 -4.02 15.23
C VAL A 159 -21.83 -4.31 16.00
N ARG A 160 -21.05 -5.23 15.46
CA ARG A 160 -19.72 -5.61 15.95
C ARG A 160 -18.69 -5.44 14.85
N ILE A 161 -17.44 -5.17 15.26
CA ILE A 161 -16.31 -5.03 14.36
C ILE A 161 -15.16 -5.84 14.93
N ASP A 162 -14.71 -6.81 14.17
CA ASP A 162 -13.56 -7.63 14.50
C ASP A 162 -12.41 -7.35 13.53
N THR A 163 -11.18 -7.53 13.99
CA THR A 163 -9.98 -7.38 13.19
C THR A 163 -9.12 -8.61 13.35
N ALA A 164 -8.64 -9.18 12.24
CA ALA A 164 -7.75 -10.33 12.22
C ALA A 164 -6.47 -10.00 11.42
N ASP A 165 -5.34 -10.48 11.91
CA ASP A 165 -4.08 -10.35 11.20
C ASP A 165 -3.99 -11.41 10.10
N MET A 166 -3.79 -10.96 8.86
CA MET A 166 -3.65 -11.82 7.67
C MET A 166 -2.19 -12.18 7.39
N THR A 167 -1.33 -12.16 8.40
CA THR A 167 0.09 -12.47 8.23
C THR A 167 0.29 -13.97 8.22
N PRO A 168 0.82 -14.59 7.15
CA PRO A 168 1.19 -16.00 7.18
C PRO A 168 2.22 -16.26 8.28
N GLN A 169 2.02 -17.26 9.11
CA GLN A 169 2.95 -17.64 10.20
C GLN A 169 4.39 -17.88 9.73
N SER A 170 4.59 -18.19 8.46
CA SER A 170 5.91 -18.39 7.84
C SER A 170 6.66 -17.08 7.52
N SER A 171 6.01 -15.94 7.56
CA SER A 171 6.66 -14.65 7.25
C SER A 171 7.08 -13.96 8.55
N GLN A 172 8.31 -14.18 8.98
CA GLN A 172 8.93 -13.47 10.12
C GLN A 172 9.11 -11.95 9.90
N LYS A 173 8.60 -11.39 8.80
CA LYS A 173 8.81 -9.99 8.41
C LYS A 173 7.47 -9.22 8.36
N GLY A 174 6.95 -8.88 9.55
CA GLY A 174 5.94 -7.82 9.72
C GLY A 174 4.52 -8.12 9.19
N VAL A 175 3.53 -7.46 9.75
CA VAL A 175 2.12 -7.52 9.34
C VAL A 175 1.98 -6.99 7.92
N LYS A 176 1.51 -7.82 7.00
CA LYS A 176 1.29 -7.46 5.60
C LYS A 176 -0.14 -7.05 5.28
N GLY A 177 -1.08 -7.33 6.17
CA GLY A 177 -2.47 -6.95 6.03
C GLY A 177 -3.29 -7.27 7.27
N VAL A 178 -4.36 -6.53 7.44
CA VAL A 178 -5.35 -6.72 8.49
C VAL A 178 -6.70 -6.89 7.80
N GLU A 179 -7.40 -7.96 8.11
CA GLU A 179 -8.80 -8.10 7.75
C GLU A 179 -9.64 -7.39 8.80
N VAL A 180 -10.57 -6.58 8.33
CA VAL A 180 -11.62 -5.99 9.13
C VAL A 180 -12.94 -6.61 8.72
N PHE A 181 -13.68 -7.12 9.68
CA PHE A 181 -14.98 -7.73 9.50
C PHE A 181 -16.00 -7.03 10.39
N ALA A 182 -17.08 -6.51 9.79
CA ALA A 182 -18.19 -5.90 10.49
C ALA A 182 -19.47 -6.70 10.24
N TYR A 183 -20.27 -6.91 11.26
CA TYR A 183 -21.52 -7.63 11.17
C TYR A 183 -22.55 -7.09 12.17
N GLY A 184 -23.81 -7.38 11.91
CA GLY A 184 -24.91 -7.01 12.77
C GLY A 184 -26.20 -7.72 12.37
N THR A 185 -27.25 -7.48 13.10
CA THR A 185 -28.58 -8.01 12.79
C THR A 185 -29.39 -6.92 12.09
N GLY A 186 -29.66 -7.12 10.80
CA GLY A 186 -30.63 -6.33 10.05
C GLY A 186 -32.04 -6.59 10.55
N ILE A 187 -32.83 -5.55 10.71
CA ILE A 187 -34.23 -5.63 11.11
C ILE A 187 -35.11 -4.85 10.14
N LYS A 188 -36.28 -5.38 9.91
CA LYS A 188 -37.35 -4.74 9.14
C LYS A 188 -38.56 -4.54 10.01
N TYR A 189 -39.16 -3.36 9.91
CA TYR A 189 -40.37 -3.04 10.62
C TYR A 189 -41.60 -3.43 9.84
N SER A 190 -42.67 -3.77 10.54
CA SER A 190 -44.02 -4.06 9.96
C SER A 190 -44.75 -2.79 9.56
#